data_f26da7ad274591548514e80e41d43840
#
_entry.id   f26da7ad274591548514e80e41d43840
#
_cell.length_a   1.000
_cell.length_b   1.000
_cell.length_c   1.000
_cell.angle_alpha   90.00
_cell.angle_beta   90.00
_cell.angle_gamma   90.00
#
_symmetry.space_group_name_H-M   'P 1'
#
loop_
_entity.id
_entity.type
_entity.pdbx_description
1 polymer ?
#
loop_
_entity_poly.entity_id
_entity_poly.type
_entity_poly.pdbx_seq_one_letter_code
_entity_poly.pdbx_strand_id
1 'polypeptide(L)'
;MSDQVTITRIEFENVGGTESMVIEPKPLTIIRGGNGAGKSTVMKAFREFFDGGYDSTIIRKGSEKATIKVTFSDGSYGIRVINGKSRKSTVELFSPEGEKLRPAQERVSELAEGFSFDPLAILTAKKADRLKYLEEFLDVPLAIEEVMEAVKEADLAHGFNPRENAFVNIDRLYEVAYSQRTKINVEADNLRGAVQVVRQGVPTLNEDGKDWAKAEADAALAYREASENLKVAKQAIEEQAGAARKAEDAKLNSAKDAAEAEYQRAIAVAKEARDKQIAQAHATASANKETIARMETDELQRLQAELGGIVAETRAAYDQAREQLAAWNKATGARDQIAKLEVQIKEKAGRALFLTNVLKRLKDLRAEKQKSNPIPGLEVRDGEIFYEGVEFDAVNTGKRMELCIRMATLRSTKCPIIIVDDAVNIDDANWEAFVAAARQSNLQIVAARLDSGDLRIEAYDSLEVAA
;
A
#
# COMPACT_ATOMS: atom_id res chain seq x y z
N MET A 1 10.50 33.38 -37.12
CA MET A 1 10.14 32.39 -38.15
C MET A 1 10.37 31.03 -37.51
N SER A 2 9.39 30.19 -37.45
CA SER A 2 9.48 28.91 -36.78
C SER A 2 10.49 28.01 -37.44
N ASP A 3 11.43 27.47 -36.68
CA ASP A 3 12.38 26.42 -37.12
C ASP A 3 11.65 25.08 -37.40
N GLN A 4 10.53 25.15 -38.12
CA GLN A 4 9.77 23.96 -38.51
C GLN A 4 10.38 23.31 -39.73
N VAL A 5 10.61 22.02 -39.66
CA VAL A 5 11.11 21.20 -40.76
C VAL A 5 10.03 20.21 -41.20
N THR A 6 9.99 19.89 -42.50
CA THR A 6 9.13 18.83 -43.04
C THR A 6 9.96 17.66 -43.52
N ILE A 7 9.35 16.49 -43.67
CA ILE A 7 10.05 15.34 -44.25
C ILE A 7 10.01 15.48 -45.78
N THR A 8 11.16 15.56 -46.41
CA THR A 8 11.26 15.61 -47.87
C THR A 8 11.47 14.25 -48.50
N ARG A 9 12.03 13.29 -47.72
CA ARG A 9 12.30 11.96 -48.24
C ARG A 9 12.40 10.96 -47.07
N ILE A 10 11.79 9.80 -47.22
CA ILE A 10 11.98 8.62 -46.38
C ILE A 10 12.42 7.45 -47.23
N GLU A 11 13.48 6.79 -46.83
CA GLU A 11 14.03 5.59 -47.44
C GLU A 11 14.06 4.49 -46.39
N PHE A 12 13.55 3.33 -46.69
CA PHE A 12 13.65 2.23 -45.74
C PHE A 12 13.98 0.91 -46.46
N GLU A 13 14.74 0.09 -45.76
CA GLU A 13 15.21 -1.21 -46.22
C GLU A 13 14.85 -2.30 -45.19
N ASN A 14 14.38 -3.42 -45.67
CA ASN A 14 14.03 -4.60 -44.87
C ASN A 14 13.02 -4.29 -43.76
N VAL A 15 12.00 -3.47 -44.06
CA VAL A 15 10.93 -3.14 -43.13
C VAL A 15 9.68 -3.92 -43.48
N GLY A 16 9.16 -4.72 -42.51
CA GLY A 16 7.95 -5.53 -42.67
C GLY A 16 8.03 -6.48 -43.86
N GLY A 17 7.10 -6.32 -44.83
CA GLY A 17 7.10 -7.11 -46.08
C GLY A 17 7.97 -6.53 -47.20
N THR A 18 8.51 -5.32 -47.03
CA THR A 18 9.19 -4.54 -48.07
C THR A 18 10.69 -4.69 -48.00
N GLU A 19 11.34 -4.96 -49.12
CA GLU A 19 12.80 -5.06 -49.22
C GLU A 19 13.46 -3.69 -49.22
N SER A 20 12.97 -2.81 -50.12
CA SER A 20 13.41 -1.39 -50.10
C SER A 20 12.27 -0.52 -50.68
N MET A 21 12.18 0.71 -50.18
CA MET A 21 11.21 1.69 -50.69
C MET A 21 11.73 3.10 -50.42
N VAL A 22 11.43 4.00 -51.33
CA VAL A 22 11.66 5.42 -51.23
C VAL A 22 10.34 6.16 -51.42
N ILE A 23 10.07 7.10 -50.54
CA ILE A 23 8.88 7.96 -50.61
C ILE A 23 9.36 9.41 -50.44
N GLU A 24 8.82 10.28 -51.24
CA GLU A 24 9.00 11.73 -51.14
C GLU A 24 7.69 12.36 -50.70
N PRO A 25 7.44 12.47 -49.39
CA PRO A 25 6.18 12.97 -48.89
C PRO A 25 5.97 14.43 -49.26
N LYS A 26 4.77 14.74 -49.68
CA LYS A 26 4.28 16.09 -49.95
C LYS A 26 3.36 16.56 -48.84
N PRO A 27 2.84 17.82 -48.88
CA PRO A 27 1.87 18.26 -47.88
C PRO A 27 0.72 17.26 -47.63
N LEU A 28 0.24 16.57 -48.68
CA LEU A 28 -0.65 15.43 -48.53
C LEU A 28 -0.10 14.22 -49.32
N THR A 29 0.13 13.12 -48.64
CA THR A 29 0.60 11.87 -49.23
C THR A 29 -0.37 10.75 -48.85
N ILE A 30 -0.94 10.10 -49.85
CA ILE A 30 -1.92 9.03 -49.66
C ILE A 30 -1.31 7.70 -50.10
N ILE A 31 -1.31 6.74 -49.19
CA ILE A 31 -0.83 5.38 -49.43
C ILE A 31 -2.04 4.49 -49.71
N ARG A 32 -2.27 4.15 -50.96
CA ARG A 32 -3.42 3.33 -51.39
C ARG A 32 -3.00 1.90 -51.67
N GLY A 33 -3.93 0.96 -51.49
CA GLY A 33 -3.72 -0.44 -51.85
C GLY A 33 -4.69 -1.39 -51.14
N GLY A 34 -4.71 -2.63 -51.58
CA GLY A 34 -5.52 -3.69 -50.98
C GLY A 34 -5.08 -4.11 -49.60
N ASN A 35 -5.85 -4.98 -48.98
CA ASN A 35 -5.44 -5.59 -47.70
C ASN A 35 -4.17 -6.44 -47.95
N GLY A 36 -3.13 -6.22 -47.14
CA GLY A 36 -1.84 -6.91 -47.30
C GLY A 36 -0.88 -6.26 -48.30
N ALA A 37 -1.26 -5.18 -49.00
CA ALA A 37 -0.40 -4.48 -49.98
C ALA A 37 0.82 -3.77 -49.38
N GLY A 38 0.94 -3.69 -48.07
CA GLY A 38 2.09 -3.07 -47.43
C GLY A 38 1.86 -1.67 -46.86
N LYS A 39 0.63 -1.14 -46.89
CA LYS A 39 0.28 0.18 -46.35
C LYS A 39 0.78 0.37 -44.91
N SER A 40 0.44 -0.57 -44.02
CA SER A 40 0.85 -0.52 -42.63
C SER A 40 2.39 -0.64 -42.43
N THR A 41 3.10 -1.24 -43.40
CA THR A 41 4.57 -1.25 -43.40
C THR A 41 5.12 0.16 -43.60
N VAL A 42 4.56 0.92 -44.51
CA VAL A 42 4.94 2.32 -44.75
C VAL A 42 4.65 3.17 -43.52
N MET A 43 3.45 3.07 -42.97
CA MET A 43 3.05 3.83 -41.77
C MET A 43 3.93 3.50 -40.56
N LYS A 44 4.28 2.22 -40.39
CA LYS A 44 5.23 1.78 -39.36
C LYS A 44 6.63 2.34 -39.56
N ALA A 45 7.12 2.43 -40.82
CA ALA A 45 8.45 3.01 -41.08
C ALA A 45 8.53 4.49 -40.65
N PHE A 46 7.48 5.27 -40.91
CA PHE A 46 7.40 6.65 -40.44
C PHE A 46 7.39 6.72 -38.90
N ARG A 47 6.53 5.93 -38.24
CA ARG A 47 6.43 5.93 -36.75
C ARG A 47 7.73 5.47 -36.09
N GLU A 48 8.28 4.36 -36.56
CA GLU A 48 9.48 3.76 -35.96
C GLU A 48 10.71 4.70 -35.99
N PHE A 49 10.82 5.53 -37.05
CA PHE A 49 11.91 6.50 -37.09
C PHE A 49 11.91 7.43 -35.88
N PHE A 50 10.74 7.88 -35.41
CA PHE A 50 10.59 8.84 -34.33
C PHE A 50 10.44 8.18 -32.97
N ASP A 51 9.57 7.18 -32.81
CA ASP A 51 9.23 6.59 -31.51
C ASP A 51 10.40 5.89 -30.86
N GLY A 52 11.26 5.26 -31.63
CA GLY A 52 12.40 4.52 -31.11
C GLY A 52 11.98 3.24 -30.40
N GLY A 53 12.93 2.64 -29.70
CA GLY A 53 12.72 1.34 -29.07
C GLY A 53 13.12 0.18 -30.00
N TYR A 54 13.08 -1.03 -29.48
CA TYR A 54 13.38 -2.24 -30.25
C TYR A 54 12.10 -3.04 -30.46
N ASP A 55 11.64 -3.10 -31.71
CA ASP A 55 10.56 -4.00 -32.15
C ASP A 55 11.09 -4.92 -33.27
N SER A 56 11.22 -6.22 -32.94
CA SER A 56 11.65 -7.24 -33.91
C SER A 56 10.66 -7.45 -35.05
N THR A 57 9.38 -7.10 -34.87
CA THR A 57 8.33 -7.30 -35.88
C THR A 57 8.45 -6.37 -37.07
N ILE A 58 9.26 -5.31 -36.93
CA ILE A 58 9.57 -4.35 -38.00
C ILE A 58 10.56 -4.92 -39.00
N ILE A 59 11.45 -5.80 -38.56
CA ILE A 59 12.46 -6.39 -39.43
C ILE A 59 11.80 -7.40 -40.38
N ARG A 60 12.09 -7.25 -41.68
CA ARG A 60 11.63 -8.17 -42.72
C ARG A 60 12.06 -9.59 -42.39
N LYS A 61 11.14 -10.55 -42.54
CA LYS A 61 11.43 -11.96 -42.30
C LYS A 61 12.61 -12.44 -43.19
N GLY A 62 13.62 -12.97 -42.56
CA GLY A 62 14.87 -13.42 -43.21
C GLY A 62 15.98 -12.36 -43.26
N SER A 63 15.73 -11.13 -42.83
CA SER A 63 16.74 -10.08 -42.74
C SER A 63 17.26 -9.95 -41.31
N GLU A 64 18.51 -9.53 -41.15
CA GLU A 64 19.16 -9.35 -39.84
C GLU A 64 18.89 -7.96 -39.25
N LYS A 65 18.62 -6.98 -40.08
CA LYS A 65 18.39 -5.59 -39.70
C LYS A 65 17.38 -4.91 -40.63
N ALA A 66 16.71 -3.89 -40.09
CA ALA A 66 15.97 -2.91 -40.86
C ALA A 66 16.65 -1.55 -40.76
N THR A 67 16.62 -0.75 -41.82
CA THR A 67 17.18 0.60 -41.84
C THR A 67 16.13 1.58 -42.33
N ILE A 68 16.00 2.72 -41.64
CA ILE A 68 15.09 3.80 -42.02
C ILE A 68 15.88 5.09 -42.02
N LYS A 69 15.91 5.78 -43.18
CA LYS A 69 16.55 7.07 -43.33
C LYS A 69 15.51 8.13 -43.68
N VAL A 70 15.49 9.21 -42.93
CA VAL A 70 14.59 10.36 -43.13
C VAL A 70 15.46 11.59 -43.42
N THR A 71 15.08 12.32 -44.47
CA THR A 71 15.69 13.61 -44.84
C THR A 71 14.68 14.71 -44.62
N PHE A 72 15.11 15.81 -44.01
CA PHE A 72 14.29 16.96 -43.67
C PHE A 72 14.47 18.11 -44.66
N SER A 73 13.54 19.06 -44.62
CA SER A 73 13.56 20.23 -45.54
C SER A 73 14.74 21.20 -45.34
N ASP A 74 15.37 21.19 -44.17
CA ASP A 74 16.58 21.94 -43.87
C ASP A 74 17.84 21.24 -44.36
N GLY A 75 17.72 20.06 -45.00
CA GLY A 75 18.84 19.25 -45.49
C GLY A 75 19.45 18.32 -44.44
N SER A 76 19.08 18.43 -43.20
CA SER A 76 19.47 17.46 -42.18
C SER A 76 18.86 16.09 -42.44
N TYR A 77 19.47 15.02 -41.93
CA TYR A 77 18.93 13.68 -42.11
C TYR A 77 19.24 12.78 -40.92
N GLY A 78 18.36 11.83 -40.68
CA GLY A 78 18.54 10.82 -39.65
C GLY A 78 18.53 9.40 -40.22
N ILE A 79 19.26 8.50 -39.59
CA ILE A 79 19.29 7.07 -39.92
C ILE A 79 19.00 6.26 -38.68
N ARG A 80 17.94 5.49 -38.72
CA ARG A 80 17.63 4.50 -37.67
C ARG A 80 17.96 3.10 -38.17
N VAL A 81 18.65 2.34 -37.34
CA VAL A 81 18.97 0.94 -37.59
C VAL A 81 18.39 0.07 -36.49
N ILE A 82 17.51 -0.86 -36.83
CA ILE A 82 16.95 -1.85 -35.94
C ILE A 82 17.65 -3.18 -36.23
N ASN A 83 18.41 -3.69 -35.26
CA ASN A 83 19.22 -4.88 -35.44
C ASN A 83 18.66 -6.05 -34.64
N GLY A 84 18.26 -7.10 -35.33
CA GLY A 84 17.63 -8.30 -34.75
C GLY A 84 18.61 -9.14 -33.91
N LYS A 85 19.90 -9.21 -34.29
CA LYS A 85 20.92 -9.96 -33.56
C LYS A 85 21.27 -9.33 -32.22
N SER A 86 21.52 -8.01 -32.23
CA SER A 86 21.87 -7.28 -31.00
C SER A 86 20.66 -6.87 -30.17
N ARG A 87 19.44 -7.00 -30.70
CA ARG A 87 18.17 -6.53 -30.10
C ARG A 87 18.23 -5.06 -29.69
N LYS A 88 18.80 -4.23 -30.58
CA LYS A 88 18.95 -2.79 -30.34
C LYS A 88 18.39 -2.00 -31.52
N SER A 89 17.78 -0.86 -31.20
CA SER A 89 17.44 0.20 -32.14
C SER A 89 18.38 1.38 -31.84
N THR A 90 19.03 1.91 -32.86
CA THR A 90 19.94 3.06 -32.76
C THR A 90 19.58 4.09 -33.79
N VAL A 91 19.59 5.37 -33.43
CA VAL A 91 19.41 6.48 -34.35
C VAL A 91 20.65 7.36 -34.38
N GLU A 92 21.00 7.81 -35.57
CA GLU A 92 22.03 8.82 -35.81
C GLU A 92 21.38 9.97 -36.56
N LEU A 93 21.72 11.21 -36.19
CA LEU A 93 21.23 12.43 -36.82
C LEU A 93 22.43 13.23 -37.34
N PHE A 94 22.27 13.79 -38.52
CA PHE A 94 23.35 14.53 -39.21
C PHE A 94 22.83 15.89 -39.65
N SER A 95 23.74 16.90 -39.62
CA SER A 95 23.48 18.20 -40.23
C SER A 95 23.45 18.10 -41.77
N PRO A 96 23.03 19.16 -42.49
CA PRO A 96 23.13 19.21 -43.95
C PRO A 96 24.56 18.97 -44.49
N GLU A 97 25.57 19.37 -43.72
CA GLU A 97 26.99 19.21 -44.04
C GLU A 97 27.49 17.79 -43.72
N GLY A 98 26.67 16.94 -43.12
CA GLY A 98 27.02 15.57 -42.75
C GLY A 98 27.69 15.42 -41.39
N GLU A 99 27.69 16.45 -40.56
CA GLU A 99 28.20 16.39 -39.20
C GLU A 99 27.23 15.68 -38.27
N LYS A 100 27.75 14.80 -37.41
CA LYS A 100 26.94 14.01 -36.51
C LYS A 100 26.42 14.84 -35.31
N LEU A 101 25.10 15.00 -35.22
CA LEU A 101 24.43 15.76 -34.17
C LEU A 101 24.18 14.86 -32.95
N ARG A 102 24.58 15.31 -31.76
CA ARG A 102 24.38 14.58 -30.49
C ARG A 102 23.69 15.47 -29.45
N PRO A 103 22.90 14.91 -28.56
CA PRO A 103 22.41 13.52 -28.52
C PRO A 103 21.30 13.25 -29.57
N ALA A 104 21.47 12.23 -30.41
CA ALA A 104 20.59 12.01 -31.56
C ALA A 104 19.15 11.64 -31.16
N GLN A 105 18.98 10.75 -30.20
CA GLN A 105 17.63 10.32 -29.79
C GLN A 105 16.81 11.45 -29.17
N GLU A 106 17.39 12.28 -28.33
CA GLU A 106 16.70 13.43 -27.74
C GLU A 106 16.24 14.41 -28.82
N ARG A 107 17.13 14.74 -29.78
CA ARG A 107 16.78 15.61 -30.91
C ARG A 107 15.69 15.04 -31.82
N VAL A 108 15.73 13.73 -32.09
CA VAL A 108 14.68 13.06 -32.85
C VAL A 108 13.36 13.07 -32.06
N SER A 109 13.42 12.88 -30.74
CA SER A 109 12.24 12.97 -29.88
C SER A 109 11.66 14.38 -29.84
N GLU A 110 12.50 15.43 -29.83
CA GLU A 110 12.04 16.82 -29.95
C GLU A 110 11.35 17.11 -31.29
N LEU A 111 11.80 16.49 -32.39
CA LEU A 111 11.12 16.57 -33.69
C LEU A 111 9.78 15.82 -33.65
N ALA A 112 9.73 14.76 -32.86
CA ALA A 112 8.55 13.89 -32.71
C ALA A 112 7.52 14.38 -31.70
N GLU A 113 7.77 15.49 -30.96
CA GLU A 113 6.85 16.06 -29.99
C GLU A 113 5.46 16.38 -30.58
N GLY A 114 4.78 15.47 -31.12
CA GLY A 114 3.53 15.59 -31.84
C GLY A 114 3.24 14.42 -32.75
N PHE A 115 4.26 13.59 -32.99
CA PHE A 115 4.21 12.52 -33.99
C PHE A 115 3.41 11.28 -33.53
N SER A 116 3.38 10.99 -32.23
CA SER A 116 2.66 9.84 -31.67
C SER A 116 1.13 9.99 -31.71
N PHE A 117 0.63 11.08 -32.25
CA PHE A 117 -0.78 11.37 -32.26
C PHE A 117 -1.47 10.95 -33.58
N ASP A 118 -2.46 10.08 -33.39
CA ASP A 118 -3.47 9.83 -34.40
C ASP A 118 -4.68 10.73 -34.10
N PRO A 119 -4.91 11.80 -34.87
CA PRO A 119 -6.06 12.67 -34.65
C PRO A 119 -7.38 11.94 -34.78
N LEU A 120 -7.41 10.80 -35.47
CA LEU A 120 -8.62 10.00 -35.61
C LEU A 120 -8.84 9.05 -34.43
N ALA A 121 -7.83 8.79 -33.60
CA ALA A 121 -7.98 7.96 -32.40
C ALA A 121 -9.09 8.48 -31.48
N ILE A 122 -9.24 9.82 -31.38
CA ILE A 122 -10.31 10.41 -30.57
C ILE A 122 -11.71 10.11 -31.14
N LEU A 123 -11.83 9.95 -32.46
CA LEU A 123 -13.10 9.62 -33.12
C LEU A 123 -13.57 8.19 -32.82
N THR A 124 -12.60 7.27 -32.72
CA THR A 124 -12.85 5.83 -32.51
C THR A 124 -12.74 5.43 -31.04
N ALA A 125 -12.19 6.31 -30.19
CA ALA A 125 -12.01 6.06 -28.77
C ALA A 125 -13.36 5.91 -28.05
N LYS A 126 -13.38 5.08 -27.02
CA LYS A 126 -14.51 5.01 -26.09
C LYS A 126 -14.68 6.34 -25.37
N LYS A 127 -15.92 6.69 -25.02
CA LYS A 127 -16.29 7.93 -24.35
C LYS A 127 -15.39 8.26 -23.13
N ALA A 128 -15.08 7.25 -22.31
CA ALA A 128 -14.20 7.39 -21.13
C ALA A 128 -12.74 7.75 -21.46
N ASP A 129 -12.25 7.36 -22.65
CA ASP A 129 -10.85 7.55 -23.04
C ASP A 129 -10.65 8.84 -23.84
N ARG A 130 -11.71 9.39 -24.44
CA ARG A 130 -11.63 10.60 -25.29
C ARG A 130 -11.15 11.84 -24.56
N LEU A 131 -11.61 12.02 -23.33
CA LEU A 131 -11.18 13.15 -22.52
C LEU A 131 -9.67 13.09 -22.27
N LYS A 132 -9.15 11.91 -21.99
CA LYS A 132 -7.71 11.71 -21.82
C LYS A 132 -6.94 12.04 -23.09
N TYR A 133 -7.42 11.59 -24.25
CA TYR A 133 -6.83 11.98 -25.54
C TYR A 133 -6.86 13.49 -25.76
N LEU A 134 -7.99 14.16 -25.43
CA LEU A 134 -8.08 15.61 -25.53
C LEU A 134 -7.07 16.29 -24.60
N GLU A 135 -6.96 15.87 -23.37
CA GLU A 135 -6.04 16.46 -22.37
C GLU A 135 -4.57 16.29 -22.77
N GLU A 136 -4.21 15.17 -23.42
CA GLU A 136 -2.88 14.94 -23.99
C GLU A 136 -2.55 15.97 -25.08
N PHE A 137 -3.58 16.56 -25.75
CA PHE A 137 -3.42 17.55 -26.78
C PHE A 137 -3.31 18.96 -26.29
N LEU A 138 -4.04 19.28 -25.24
CA LEU A 138 -4.05 20.61 -24.67
C LEU A 138 -2.69 20.85 -24.00
N ASP A 139 -1.83 21.59 -24.67
CA ASP A 139 -0.55 22.07 -24.07
C ASP A 139 -0.87 23.17 -23.06
N VAL A 140 -1.42 22.76 -21.92
CA VAL A 140 -1.81 23.66 -20.84
C VAL A 140 -0.69 23.67 -19.81
N PRO A 141 -0.07 24.84 -19.55
CA PRO A 141 0.97 24.94 -18.51
C PRO A 141 0.35 24.85 -17.12
N LEU A 142 1.13 24.34 -16.19
CA LEU A 142 0.82 24.31 -14.76
C LEU A 142 1.96 24.95 -13.98
N ALA A 143 1.64 26.00 -13.24
CA ALA A 143 2.61 26.67 -12.38
C ALA A 143 2.75 25.96 -11.04
N ILE A 144 3.94 26.03 -10.44
CA ILE A 144 4.20 25.41 -9.12
C ILE A 144 3.33 26.03 -8.03
N GLU A 145 2.99 27.31 -8.14
CA GLU A 145 2.13 28.04 -7.21
C GLU A 145 0.72 27.43 -7.19
N GLU A 146 0.16 27.09 -8.35
CA GLU A 146 -1.13 26.42 -8.47
C GLU A 146 -1.11 25.03 -7.86
N VAL A 147 0.01 24.28 -8.08
CA VAL A 147 0.22 22.99 -7.45
C VAL A 147 0.26 23.12 -5.94
N MET A 148 1.05 24.06 -5.42
CA MET A 148 1.17 24.26 -3.97
C MET A 148 -0.14 24.73 -3.34
N GLU A 149 -0.94 25.48 -4.06
CA GLU A 149 -2.29 25.83 -3.60
C GLU A 149 -3.22 24.63 -3.54
N ALA A 150 -3.14 23.71 -4.48
CA ALA A 150 -3.96 22.50 -4.50
C ALA A 150 -3.53 21.50 -3.44
N VAL A 151 -2.23 21.20 -3.31
CA VAL A 151 -1.74 20.15 -2.42
C VAL A 151 -1.48 20.63 -1.00
N LYS A 152 -1.15 21.91 -0.80
CA LYS A 152 -0.86 22.58 0.49
C LYS A 152 0.37 22.02 1.24
N GLU A 153 1.05 21.02 0.73
CA GLU A 153 2.25 20.41 1.30
C GLU A 153 3.28 20.08 0.21
N ALA A 154 4.54 20.44 0.45
CA ALA A 154 5.62 20.25 -0.52
C ALA A 154 5.86 18.76 -0.87
N ASP A 155 5.71 17.87 0.12
CA ASP A 155 5.91 16.43 -0.09
C ASP A 155 4.90 15.82 -1.08
N LEU A 156 3.68 16.40 -1.15
CA LEU A 156 2.67 16.00 -2.11
C LEU A 156 2.91 16.58 -3.52
N ALA A 157 3.71 17.64 -3.63
CA ALA A 157 4.14 18.19 -4.91
C ALA A 157 5.32 17.42 -5.54
N HIS A 158 5.84 16.39 -4.84
CA HIS A 158 6.93 15.58 -5.36
C HIS A 158 6.52 14.89 -6.66
N GLY A 159 7.35 15.03 -7.68
CA GLY A 159 7.08 14.51 -9.02
C GLY A 159 6.43 15.53 -9.97
N PHE A 160 6.15 16.76 -9.53
CA PHE A 160 5.77 17.84 -10.43
C PHE A 160 6.94 18.17 -11.39
N ASN A 161 6.62 18.27 -12.68
CA ASN A 161 7.59 18.66 -13.73
C ASN A 161 7.00 19.85 -14.51
N PRO A 162 7.59 21.06 -14.39
CA PRO A 162 7.08 22.26 -15.07
C PRO A 162 7.16 22.23 -16.60
N ARG A 163 7.87 21.23 -17.16
CA ARG A 163 7.98 21.03 -18.61
C ARG A 163 6.91 20.09 -19.17
N GLU A 164 6.14 19.46 -18.31
CA GLU A 164 5.07 18.55 -18.71
C GLU A 164 3.71 19.25 -18.67
N ASN A 165 2.78 18.74 -19.48
CA ASN A 165 1.40 19.17 -19.51
C ASN A 165 0.74 19.16 -18.13
N ALA A 166 -0.15 20.13 -17.86
CA ALA A 166 -0.88 20.24 -16.62
C ALA A 166 -1.62 18.96 -16.22
N PHE A 167 -2.25 18.28 -17.17
CA PHE A 167 -3.06 17.09 -16.91
C PHE A 167 -2.19 15.89 -16.50
N VAL A 168 -1.02 15.71 -17.12
CA VAL A 168 -0.04 14.69 -16.72
C VAL A 168 0.47 14.93 -15.30
N ASN A 169 0.77 16.18 -14.98
CA ASN A 169 1.19 16.57 -13.63
C ASN A 169 0.06 16.34 -12.61
N ILE A 170 -1.16 16.76 -12.91
CA ILE A 170 -2.32 16.60 -12.02
C ILE A 170 -2.60 15.11 -11.76
N ASP A 171 -2.55 14.26 -12.79
CA ASP A 171 -2.72 12.81 -12.63
C ASP A 171 -1.67 12.21 -11.71
N ARG A 172 -0.40 12.57 -11.90
CA ARG A 172 0.71 12.12 -11.04
C ARG A 172 0.51 12.55 -9.59
N LEU A 173 0.18 13.82 -9.36
CA LEU A 173 -0.09 14.34 -8.02
C LEU A 173 -1.32 13.68 -7.38
N TYR A 174 -2.34 13.41 -8.18
CA TYR A 174 -3.54 12.69 -7.74
C TYR A 174 -3.20 11.27 -7.30
N GLU A 175 -2.43 10.53 -8.08
CA GLU A 175 -1.98 9.17 -7.73
C GLU A 175 -1.14 9.15 -6.45
N VAL A 176 -0.25 10.12 -6.25
CA VAL A 176 0.53 10.26 -5.01
C VAL A 176 -0.40 10.44 -3.81
N ALA A 177 -1.33 11.40 -3.88
CA ALA A 177 -2.26 11.67 -2.79
C ALA A 177 -3.22 10.50 -2.55
N TYR A 178 -3.71 9.86 -3.60
CA TYR A 178 -4.60 8.69 -3.52
C TYR A 178 -3.91 7.49 -2.88
N SER A 179 -2.69 7.19 -3.31
CA SER A 179 -1.88 6.10 -2.75
C SER A 179 -1.60 6.33 -1.26
N GLN A 180 -1.21 7.55 -0.86
CA GLN A 180 -1.01 7.90 0.54
C GLN A 180 -2.29 7.76 1.36
N ARG A 181 -3.43 8.26 0.85
CA ARG A 181 -4.72 8.13 1.52
C ARG A 181 -5.11 6.66 1.73
N THR A 182 -4.91 5.84 0.72
CA THR A 182 -5.23 4.40 0.77
C THR A 182 -4.41 3.69 1.85
N LYS A 183 -3.10 3.96 1.92
CA LYS A 183 -2.23 3.41 2.97
C LYS A 183 -2.70 3.83 4.36
N ILE A 184 -3.02 5.10 4.56
CA ILE A 184 -3.47 5.62 5.84
C ILE A 184 -4.82 5.02 6.27
N ASN A 185 -5.74 4.80 5.34
CA ASN A 185 -7.01 4.14 5.64
C ASN A 185 -6.79 2.69 6.10
N VAL A 186 -5.93 1.93 5.43
CA VAL A 186 -5.56 0.56 5.85
C VAL A 186 -4.93 0.57 7.26
N GLU A 187 -4.02 1.50 7.53
CA GLU A 187 -3.41 1.65 8.86
C GLU A 187 -4.46 1.98 9.93
N ALA A 188 -5.40 2.89 9.63
CA ALA A 188 -6.49 3.23 10.54
C ALA A 188 -7.42 2.03 10.82
N ASP A 189 -7.73 1.23 9.80
CA ASP A 189 -8.56 0.02 9.96
C ASP A 189 -7.84 -1.06 10.77
N ASN A 190 -6.54 -1.24 10.59
CA ASN A 190 -5.73 -2.13 11.41
C ASN A 190 -5.72 -1.70 12.90
N LEU A 191 -5.59 -0.39 13.16
CA LEU A 191 -5.67 0.15 14.51
C LEU A 191 -7.06 -0.05 15.13
N ARG A 192 -8.15 0.13 14.36
CA ARG A 192 -9.52 -0.17 14.83
C ARG A 192 -9.68 -1.65 15.18
N GLY A 193 -9.13 -2.54 14.34
CA GLY A 193 -9.07 -3.97 14.64
C GLY A 193 -8.32 -4.27 15.94
N ALA A 194 -7.18 -3.64 16.16
CA ALA A 194 -6.38 -3.77 17.39
C ALA A 194 -7.17 -3.31 18.63
N VAL A 195 -7.91 -2.20 18.55
CA VAL A 195 -8.79 -1.73 19.62
C VAL A 195 -9.85 -2.79 19.95
N GLN A 196 -10.48 -3.41 18.95
CA GLN A 196 -11.47 -4.46 19.18
C GLN A 196 -10.88 -5.67 19.89
N VAL A 197 -9.70 -6.14 19.48
CA VAL A 197 -9.00 -7.25 20.12
C VAL A 197 -8.69 -6.94 21.58
N VAL A 198 -8.18 -5.72 21.87
CA VAL A 198 -7.90 -5.31 23.25
C VAL A 198 -9.20 -5.25 24.07
N ARG A 199 -10.28 -4.69 23.53
CA ARG A 199 -11.60 -4.61 24.21
C ARG A 199 -12.15 -5.99 24.57
N GLN A 200 -12.03 -6.96 23.67
CA GLN A 200 -12.48 -8.34 23.92
C GLN A 200 -11.68 -9.03 25.05
N GLY A 201 -10.42 -8.63 25.24
CA GLY A 201 -9.55 -9.16 26.30
C GLY A 201 -9.68 -8.48 27.65
N VAL A 202 -10.51 -7.43 27.78
CA VAL A 202 -10.72 -6.72 29.05
C VAL A 202 -11.61 -7.55 29.99
N PRO A 203 -11.14 -7.93 31.17
CA PRO A 203 -11.97 -8.66 32.13
C PRO A 203 -13.11 -7.76 32.66
N THR A 204 -14.24 -8.39 32.98
CA THR A 204 -15.34 -7.71 33.69
C THR A 204 -14.92 -7.51 35.14
N LEU A 205 -14.95 -6.29 35.62
CA LEU A 205 -14.65 -5.94 37.01
C LEU A 205 -15.98 -5.83 37.77
N ASN A 206 -16.04 -6.48 38.94
CA ASN A 206 -17.28 -6.52 39.78
C ASN A 206 -17.47 -5.21 40.57
N GLU A 207 -16.40 -4.43 40.83
CA GLU A 207 -16.48 -3.18 41.59
C GLU A 207 -15.55 -2.13 40.97
N ASP A 208 -16.11 -1.03 40.48
CA ASP A 208 -15.34 0.12 40.04
C ASP A 208 -14.99 1.01 41.24
N GLY A 209 -13.72 1.44 41.29
CA GLY A 209 -13.20 2.40 42.28
C GLY A 209 -12.61 1.80 43.54
N LYS A 210 -12.56 0.49 43.70
CA LYS A 210 -11.88 -0.18 44.82
C LYS A 210 -10.37 -0.18 44.57
N ASP A 211 -9.61 0.17 45.60
CA ASP A 211 -8.15 0.04 45.59
C ASP A 211 -7.74 -1.44 45.77
N TRP A 212 -7.69 -2.16 44.67
CA TRP A 212 -7.35 -3.58 44.67
C TRP A 212 -5.94 -3.87 45.11
N ALA A 213 -5.00 -2.93 44.96
CA ALA A 213 -3.63 -3.07 45.44
C ALA A 213 -3.61 -3.07 46.97
N LYS A 214 -4.39 -2.17 47.61
CA LYS A 214 -4.56 -2.13 49.06
C LYS A 214 -5.30 -3.36 49.57
N ALA A 215 -6.37 -3.75 48.88
CA ALA A 215 -7.14 -4.94 49.28
C ALA A 215 -6.32 -6.24 49.23
N GLU A 216 -5.45 -6.40 48.23
CA GLU A 216 -4.51 -7.53 48.15
C GLU A 216 -3.47 -7.50 49.24
N ALA A 217 -2.88 -6.32 49.52
CA ALA A 217 -1.88 -6.16 50.56
C ALA A 217 -2.47 -6.44 51.94
N ASP A 218 -3.67 -5.94 52.26
CA ASP A 218 -4.35 -6.18 53.52
C ASP A 218 -4.69 -7.68 53.68
N ALA A 219 -5.17 -8.34 52.63
CA ALA A 219 -5.47 -9.78 52.65
C ALA A 219 -4.20 -10.64 52.78
N ALA A 220 -3.10 -10.24 52.16
CA ALA A 220 -1.80 -10.90 52.23
C ALA A 220 -1.24 -10.84 53.70
N LEU A 221 -1.39 -9.67 54.32
CA LEU A 221 -0.98 -9.49 55.74
C LEU A 221 -1.81 -10.39 56.66
N ALA A 222 -3.15 -10.35 56.50
CA ALA A 222 -4.07 -11.20 57.33
C ALA A 222 -3.77 -12.69 57.17
N TYR A 223 -3.50 -13.16 55.94
CA TYR A 223 -3.14 -14.56 55.70
C TYR A 223 -1.79 -14.92 56.33
N ARG A 224 -0.79 -14.04 56.27
CA ARG A 224 0.52 -14.25 56.91
C ARG A 224 0.39 -14.34 58.43
N GLU A 225 -0.35 -13.41 59.03
CA GLU A 225 -0.54 -13.37 60.47
C GLU A 225 -1.31 -14.64 60.96
N ALA A 226 -2.37 -15.05 60.27
CA ALA A 226 -3.10 -16.26 60.59
C ALA A 226 -2.22 -17.53 60.48
N SER A 227 -1.40 -17.63 59.46
CA SER A 227 -0.47 -18.75 59.24
C SER A 227 0.59 -18.83 60.30
N GLU A 228 1.16 -17.70 60.72
CA GLU A 228 2.19 -17.65 61.78
C GLU A 228 1.59 -17.96 63.14
N ASN A 229 0.39 -17.44 63.46
CA ASN A 229 -0.32 -17.76 64.66
C ASN A 229 -0.59 -19.27 64.80
N LEU A 230 -1.05 -19.91 63.73
CA LEU A 230 -1.24 -21.36 63.72
C LEU A 230 0.04 -22.13 63.94
N LYS A 231 1.14 -21.71 63.32
CA LYS A 231 2.49 -22.32 63.51
C LYS A 231 2.97 -22.20 64.94
N VAL A 232 2.91 -20.99 65.53
CA VAL A 232 3.32 -20.72 66.90
C VAL A 232 2.51 -21.52 67.87
N ALA A 233 1.16 -21.57 67.70
CA ALA A 233 0.29 -22.31 68.55
C ALA A 233 0.56 -23.84 68.49
N LYS A 234 0.79 -24.40 67.34
CA LYS A 234 1.18 -25.82 67.18
C LYS A 234 2.48 -26.13 67.91
N GLN A 235 3.50 -25.26 67.73
CA GLN A 235 4.81 -25.42 68.36
C GLN A 235 4.67 -25.37 69.91
N ALA A 236 3.89 -24.45 70.44
CA ALA A 236 3.66 -24.35 71.88
C ALA A 236 3.01 -25.63 72.45
N ILE A 237 2.04 -26.23 71.76
CA ILE A 237 1.41 -27.50 72.18
C ILE A 237 2.43 -28.65 72.13
N GLU A 238 3.25 -28.75 71.09
CA GLU A 238 4.25 -29.80 70.98
C GLU A 238 5.32 -29.66 72.11
N GLU A 239 5.77 -28.43 72.43
CA GLU A 239 6.68 -28.16 73.50
C GLU A 239 6.08 -28.52 74.83
N GLN A 240 4.81 -28.11 75.14
CA GLN A 240 4.13 -28.41 76.35
C GLN A 240 3.92 -29.92 76.56
N ALA A 241 3.48 -30.64 75.52
CA ALA A 241 3.35 -32.08 75.55
C ALA A 241 4.72 -32.78 75.70
N GLY A 242 5.76 -32.28 75.08
CA GLY A 242 7.15 -32.76 75.31
C GLY A 242 7.66 -32.60 76.74
N ALA A 243 7.38 -31.44 77.33
CA ALA A 243 7.69 -31.21 78.72
C ALA A 243 6.92 -32.14 79.70
N ALA A 244 5.59 -32.33 79.42
CA ALA A 244 4.75 -33.23 80.20
C ALA A 244 5.22 -34.70 80.12
N ARG A 245 5.64 -35.18 78.99
CA ARG A 245 6.17 -36.54 78.78
C ARG A 245 7.50 -36.71 79.55
N LYS A 246 8.44 -35.71 79.50
CA LYS A 246 9.67 -35.73 80.23
C LYS A 246 9.43 -35.74 81.77
N ALA A 247 8.45 -34.96 82.26
CA ALA A 247 8.10 -34.95 83.64
C ALA A 247 7.57 -36.31 84.15
N GLU A 248 6.77 -37.00 83.26
CA GLU A 248 6.25 -38.32 83.61
C GLU A 248 7.36 -39.40 83.61
N ASP A 249 8.32 -39.31 82.66
CA ASP A 249 9.47 -40.18 82.67
C ASP A 249 10.35 -39.96 83.88
N ALA A 250 10.51 -38.71 84.34
CA ALA A 250 11.28 -38.40 85.60
C ALA A 250 10.57 -39.00 86.84
N LYS A 251 9.23 -38.90 86.91
CA LYS A 251 8.45 -39.53 87.97
C LYS A 251 8.64 -41.04 88.00
N LEU A 252 8.56 -41.68 86.81
CA LEU A 252 8.77 -43.12 86.68
C LEU A 252 10.18 -43.52 87.13
N ASN A 253 11.22 -42.79 86.76
CA ASN A 253 12.61 -43.07 87.15
C ASN A 253 12.80 -42.88 88.62
N SER A 254 12.27 -41.79 89.23
CA SER A 254 12.30 -41.55 90.64
C SER A 254 11.60 -42.65 91.45
N ALA A 255 10.43 -43.15 90.90
CA ALA A 255 9.73 -44.27 91.55
C ALA A 255 10.55 -45.60 91.46
N LYS A 256 11.25 -45.85 90.41
CA LYS A 256 12.17 -47.01 90.25
C LYS A 256 13.33 -46.92 91.23
N ASP A 257 13.98 -45.73 91.33
CA ASP A 257 15.14 -45.52 92.21
C ASP A 257 14.70 -45.65 93.67
N ALA A 258 13.53 -45.14 94.09
CA ALA A 258 12.97 -45.30 95.40
C ALA A 258 12.68 -46.77 95.72
N ALA A 259 12.08 -47.51 94.78
CA ALA A 259 11.81 -48.93 94.92
C ALA A 259 13.09 -49.77 95.01
N GLU A 260 14.16 -49.42 94.32
CA GLU A 260 15.47 -50.07 94.35
C GLU A 260 16.17 -49.79 95.72
N ALA A 261 16.08 -48.54 96.19
CA ALA A 261 16.62 -48.20 97.51
C ALA A 261 15.92 -48.93 98.70
N GLU A 262 14.60 -49.18 98.57
CA GLU A 262 13.81 -49.96 99.52
C GLU A 262 14.11 -51.47 99.41
N TYR A 263 14.36 -51.95 98.15
CA TYR A 263 14.84 -53.33 97.92
C TYR A 263 16.13 -53.65 98.57
N GLN A 264 17.15 -52.76 98.58
CA GLN A 264 18.40 -52.93 99.24
C GLN A 264 18.27 -53.03 100.80
N ARG A 265 17.21 -52.46 101.36
CA ARG A 265 16.91 -52.55 102.81
C ARG A 265 16.11 -53.78 103.24
N ALA A 266 15.43 -54.42 102.34
CA ALA A 266 14.49 -55.53 102.63
C ALA A 266 14.67 -56.78 101.73
N ILE A 267 15.90 -57.31 101.65
CA ILE A 267 16.37 -58.38 100.72
C ILE A 267 15.62 -59.71 100.85
N ALA A 268 14.82 -60.00 101.89
CA ALA A 268 14.23 -61.31 102.13
C ALA A 268 12.67 -61.34 101.90
N VAL A 269 11.95 -60.20 102.02
CA VAL A 269 10.42 -60.21 101.99
C VAL A 269 9.87 -59.33 100.80
N ALA A 270 10.70 -58.48 100.25
CA ALA A 270 10.25 -57.37 99.41
C ALA A 270 10.31 -57.57 97.86
N LYS A 271 10.84 -58.71 97.34
CA LYS A 271 10.97 -58.93 95.89
C LYS A 271 9.64 -58.93 95.16
N GLU A 272 8.68 -59.63 95.75
CA GLU A 272 7.33 -59.69 95.18
C GLU A 272 6.58 -58.36 95.29
N ALA A 273 6.72 -57.65 96.44
CA ALA A 273 6.13 -56.32 96.67
C ALA A 273 6.76 -55.25 95.78
N ARG A 274 8.05 -55.28 95.59
CA ARG A 274 8.79 -54.37 94.72
C ARG A 274 8.36 -54.50 93.24
N ASP A 275 8.34 -55.80 92.77
CA ASP A 275 7.99 -56.08 91.40
C ASP A 275 6.54 -55.65 91.11
N LYS A 276 5.66 -55.81 92.11
CA LYS A 276 4.23 -55.32 92.02
C LYS A 276 4.17 -53.77 91.98
N GLN A 277 4.98 -53.11 92.87
CA GLN A 277 5.05 -51.62 92.84
C GLN A 277 5.64 -51.06 91.59
N ILE A 278 6.73 -51.67 91.09
CA ILE A 278 7.30 -51.29 89.74
C ILE A 278 6.32 -51.52 88.60
N ALA A 279 5.66 -52.69 88.57
CA ALA A 279 4.65 -52.95 87.61
C ALA A 279 3.45 -51.92 87.67
N GLN A 280 3.07 -51.53 88.88
CA GLN A 280 2.00 -50.57 89.08
C GLN A 280 2.44 -49.16 88.70
N ALA A 281 3.73 -48.79 89.05
CA ALA A 281 4.31 -47.49 88.58
C ALA A 281 4.42 -47.42 87.04
N HIS A 282 4.86 -48.52 86.41
CA HIS A 282 4.90 -48.61 84.93
C HIS A 282 3.52 -48.51 84.34
N ALA A 283 2.55 -49.21 84.89
CA ALA A 283 1.17 -49.15 84.39
C ALA A 283 0.56 -47.74 84.48
N THR A 284 0.84 -47.06 85.68
CA THR A 284 0.38 -45.67 85.92
C THR A 284 1.07 -44.69 84.91
N ALA A 285 2.39 -44.82 84.73
CA ALA A 285 3.16 -43.97 83.85
C ALA A 285 2.73 -44.19 82.38
N SER A 286 2.46 -45.44 81.99
CA SER A 286 1.94 -45.76 80.65
C SER A 286 0.57 -45.14 80.44
N ALA A 287 -0.34 -45.27 81.44
CA ALA A 287 -1.69 -44.67 81.37
C ALA A 287 -1.63 -43.12 81.25
N ASN A 288 -0.70 -42.52 82.08
CA ASN A 288 -0.50 -41.07 82.04
C ASN A 288 0.08 -40.61 80.68
N LYS A 289 1.03 -41.36 80.13
CA LYS A 289 1.56 -41.06 78.78
C LYS A 289 0.50 -41.20 77.71
N GLU A 290 -0.31 -42.21 77.75
CA GLU A 290 -1.45 -42.34 76.84
C GLU A 290 -2.46 -41.19 76.96
N THR A 291 -2.71 -40.77 78.23
CA THR A 291 -3.60 -39.61 78.48
C THR A 291 -3.00 -38.33 77.91
N ILE A 292 -1.69 -38.07 78.15
CA ILE A 292 -1.01 -36.93 77.58
C ILE A 292 -1.07 -36.98 76.04
N ALA A 293 -0.84 -38.13 75.44
CA ALA A 293 -0.88 -38.29 73.98
C ALA A 293 -2.28 -38.04 73.39
N ARG A 294 -3.38 -38.50 74.11
CA ARG A 294 -4.76 -38.20 73.73
C ARG A 294 -5.06 -36.70 73.85
N MET A 295 -4.67 -36.07 74.99
CA MET A 295 -4.89 -34.63 75.18
C MET A 295 -4.15 -33.80 74.13
N GLU A 296 -2.91 -34.17 73.81
CA GLU A 296 -2.14 -33.52 72.74
C GLU A 296 -2.85 -33.65 71.38
N THR A 297 -3.32 -34.85 71.07
CA THR A 297 -4.03 -35.12 69.80
C THR A 297 -5.36 -34.34 69.72
N ASP A 298 -6.15 -34.37 70.79
CA ASP A 298 -7.45 -33.68 70.85
C ASP A 298 -7.24 -32.15 70.77
N GLU A 299 -6.24 -31.59 71.41
CA GLU A 299 -5.96 -30.16 71.41
C GLU A 299 -5.41 -29.73 70.01
N LEU A 300 -4.53 -30.55 69.39
CA LEU A 300 -4.06 -30.31 68.04
C LEU A 300 -5.20 -30.35 67.04
N GLN A 301 -6.13 -31.32 67.15
CA GLN A 301 -7.31 -31.40 66.33
C GLN A 301 -8.22 -30.19 66.48
N ARG A 302 -8.51 -29.80 67.74
CA ARG A 302 -9.27 -28.61 68.06
C ARG A 302 -8.68 -27.35 67.46
N LEU A 303 -7.34 -27.15 67.70
CA LEU A 303 -6.61 -26.03 67.17
C LEU A 303 -6.58 -26.02 65.64
N GLN A 304 -6.42 -27.21 65.02
CA GLN A 304 -6.46 -27.36 63.56
C GLN A 304 -7.83 -26.99 63.01
N ALA A 305 -8.92 -27.38 63.72
CA ALA A 305 -10.28 -27.02 63.31
C ALA A 305 -10.55 -25.51 63.48
N GLU A 306 -10.09 -24.91 64.59
CA GLU A 306 -10.35 -23.50 64.87
C GLU A 306 -9.47 -22.56 64.06
N LEU A 307 -8.14 -22.69 64.12
CA LEU A 307 -7.19 -21.80 63.43
C LEU A 307 -7.02 -22.19 61.95
N GLY A 308 -7.16 -23.47 61.62
CA GLY A 308 -7.13 -23.95 60.23
C GLY A 308 -8.24 -23.36 59.40
N GLY A 309 -9.44 -23.16 59.94
CA GLY A 309 -10.54 -22.46 59.33
C GLY A 309 -10.17 -21.01 58.97
N ILE A 310 -9.62 -20.29 59.94
CA ILE A 310 -9.18 -18.91 59.77
C ILE A 310 -8.09 -18.79 58.66
N VAL A 311 -7.13 -19.72 58.69
CA VAL A 311 -6.07 -19.77 57.65
C VAL A 311 -6.69 -20.04 56.26
N ALA A 312 -7.64 -20.93 56.15
CA ALA A 312 -8.30 -21.23 54.87
C ALA A 312 -9.12 -20.04 54.35
N GLU A 313 -9.89 -19.38 55.23
CA GLU A 313 -10.65 -18.17 54.86
C GLU A 313 -9.75 -17.01 54.45
N THR A 314 -8.68 -16.72 55.20
CA THR A 314 -7.75 -15.65 54.88
C THR A 314 -6.98 -15.98 53.62
N ARG A 315 -6.66 -17.25 53.35
CA ARG A 315 -6.05 -17.70 52.09
C ARG A 315 -6.97 -17.48 50.92
N ALA A 316 -8.22 -17.86 51.03
CA ALA A 316 -9.22 -17.66 49.98
C ALA A 316 -9.45 -16.18 49.70
N ALA A 317 -9.52 -15.34 50.72
CA ALA A 317 -9.60 -13.88 50.56
C ALA A 317 -8.38 -13.29 49.86
N TYR A 318 -7.17 -13.74 50.22
CA TYR A 318 -5.95 -13.34 49.58
C TYR A 318 -5.90 -13.72 48.05
N ASP A 319 -6.22 -15.00 47.77
CA ASP A 319 -6.23 -15.49 46.37
C ASP A 319 -7.25 -14.71 45.56
N GLN A 320 -8.45 -14.45 46.09
CA GLN A 320 -9.48 -13.62 45.45
C GLN A 320 -8.99 -12.16 45.21
N ALA A 321 -8.42 -11.54 46.22
CA ALA A 321 -7.90 -10.16 46.07
C ALA A 321 -6.79 -10.08 45.03
N ARG A 322 -5.89 -11.07 44.99
CA ARG A 322 -4.85 -11.19 43.98
C ARG A 322 -5.42 -11.33 42.54
N GLU A 323 -6.44 -12.17 42.36
CA GLU A 323 -7.09 -12.29 41.05
C GLU A 323 -7.77 -10.99 40.64
N GLN A 324 -8.45 -10.30 41.55
CA GLN A 324 -9.09 -9.02 41.29
C GLN A 324 -8.07 -7.93 40.95
N LEU A 325 -6.92 -7.88 41.65
CA LEU A 325 -5.84 -6.95 41.33
C LEU A 325 -5.25 -7.25 39.95
N ALA A 326 -5.03 -8.52 39.62
CA ALA A 326 -4.54 -8.90 38.28
C ALA A 326 -5.53 -8.50 37.17
N ALA A 327 -6.83 -8.72 37.40
CA ALA A 327 -7.88 -8.31 36.47
C ALA A 327 -7.96 -6.79 36.34
N TRP A 328 -7.85 -6.04 37.45
CA TRP A 328 -7.82 -4.58 37.46
C TRP A 328 -6.63 -4.03 36.66
N ASN A 329 -5.42 -4.53 36.95
CA ASN A 329 -4.20 -4.10 36.25
C ASN A 329 -4.29 -4.38 34.76
N LYS A 330 -4.84 -5.54 34.35
CA LYS A 330 -5.07 -5.88 32.96
C LYS A 330 -6.10 -4.94 32.32
N ALA A 331 -7.19 -4.64 33.00
CA ALA A 331 -8.22 -3.73 32.51
C ALA A 331 -7.71 -2.29 32.37
N THR A 332 -6.93 -1.81 33.36
CA THR A 332 -6.33 -0.47 33.32
C THR A 332 -5.30 -0.37 32.19
N GLY A 333 -4.40 -1.33 32.05
CA GLY A 333 -3.45 -1.38 30.94
C GLY A 333 -4.13 -1.44 29.58
N ALA A 334 -5.23 -2.19 29.47
CA ALA A 334 -6.03 -2.24 28.24
C ALA A 334 -6.71 -0.89 27.93
N ARG A 335 -7.27 -0.21 28.95
CA ARG A 335 -7.84 1.14 28.78
C ARG A 335 -6.82 2.15 28.28
N ASP A 336 -5.62 2.14 28.86
CA ASP A 336 -4.52 3.01 28.45
C ASP A 336 -4.06 2.70 27.00
N GLN A 337 -3.99 1.44 26.64
CA GLN A 337 -3.65 1.02 25.29
C GLN A 337 -4.72 1.45 24.29
N ILE A 338 -6.01 1.26 24.61
CA ILE A 338 -7.13 1.72 23.79
C ILE A 338 -7.06 3.23 23.59
N ALA A 339 -6.84 4.01 24.67
CA ALA A 339 -6.74 5.47 24.57
C ALA A 339 -5.61 5.90 23.62
N LYS A 340 -4.44 5.27 23.70
CA LYS A 340 -3.32 5.53 22.79
C LYS A 340 -3.66 5.19 21.34
N LEU A 341 -4.29 4.05 21.11
CA LEU A 341 -4.72 3.63 19.76
C LEU A 341 -5.79 4.57 19.20
N GLU A 342 -6.74 5.03 20.00
CA GLU A 342 -7.79 5.97 19.59
C GLU A 342 -7.21 7.34 19.20
N VAL A 343 -6.17 7.82 19.88
CA VAL A 343 -5.42 9.02 19.46
C VAL A 343 -4.80 8.81 18.08
N GLN A 344 -4.11 7.70 17.87
CA GLN A 344 -3.51 7.38 16.56
C GLN A 344 -4.57 7.26 15.44
N ILE A 345 -5.70 6.63 15.72
CA ILE A 345 -6.83 6.55 14.78
C ILE A 345 -7.31 7.94 14.39
N LYS A 346 -7.46 8.84 15.37
CA LYS A 346 -7.89 10.22 15.12
C LYS A 346 -6.90 11.00 14.25
N GLU A 347 -5.60 10.84 14.50
CA GLU A 347 -4.53 11.42 13.68
C GLU A 347 -4.58 10.90 12.23
N LYS A 348 -4.68 9.57 12.07
CA LYS A 348 -4.82 8.95 10.74
C LYS A 348 -6.08 9.39 10.01
N ALA A 349 -7.22 9.48 10.70
CA ALA A 349 -8.47 9.97 10.13
C ALA A 349 -8.36 11.43 9.69
N GLY A 350 -7.72 12.30 10.49
CA GLY A 350 -7.41 13.68 10.12
C GLY A 350 -6.55 13.77 8.87
N ARG A 351 -5.50 12.96 8.78
CA ARG A 351 -4.64 12.90 7.59
C ARG A 351 -5.38 12.40 6.35
N ALA A 352 -6.21 11.36 6.49
CA ALA A 352 -7.04 10.85 5.39
C ALA A 352 -8.04 11.89 4.87
N LEU A 353 -8.67 12.66 5.77
CA LEU A 353 -9.55 13.77 5.42
C LEU A 353 -8.79 14.88 4.69
N PHE A 354 -7.61 15.26 5.17
CA PHE A 354 -6.75 16.23 4.49
C PHE A 354 -6.45 15.79 3.06
N LEU A 355 -6.01 14.54 2.86
CA LEU A 355 -5.71 13.99 1.53
C LEU A 355 -6.97 13.91 0.64
N THR A 356 -8.14 13.63 1.21
CA THR A 356 -9.42 13.68 0.47
C THR A 356 -9.70 15.08 -0.06
N ASN A 357 -9.42 16.10 0.73
CA ASN A 357 -9.55 17.50 0.30
C ASN A 357 -8.52 17.88 -0.76
N VAL A 358 -7.28 17.34 -0.68
CA VAL A 358 -6.27 17.49 -1.74
C VAL A 358 -6.78 16.90 -3.05
N LEU A 359 -7.27 15.66 -3.03
CA LEU A 359 -7.82 14.99 -4.22
C LEU A 359 -8.98 15.79 -4.84
N LYS A 360 -9.83 16.40 -4.02
CA LYS A 360 -10.89 17.29 -4.50
C LYS A 360 -10.33 18.53 -5.18
N ARG A 361 -9.38 19.23 -4.54
CA ARG A 361 -8.76 20.44 -5.13
C ARG A 361 -8.02 20.13 -6.44
N LEU A 362 -7.36 18.98 -6.55
CA LEU A 362 -6.72 18.53 -7.80
C LEU A 362 -7.75 18.30 -8.91
N LYS A 363 -8.92 17.74 -8.60
CA LYS A 363 -10.04 17.62 -9.57
C LYS A 363 -10.58 18.98 -9.99
N ASP A 364 -10.74 19.90 -9.04
CA ASP A 364 -11.20 21.25 -9.32
C ASP A 364 -10.20 21.99 -10.21
N LEU A 365 -8.89 21.88 -9.92
CA LEU A 365 -7.80 22.42 -10.74
C LEU A 365 -7.82 21.82 -12.16
N ARG A 366 -8.02 20.50 -12.28
CA ARG A 366 -8.17 19.86 -13.59
C ARG A 366 -9.34 20.45 -14.39
N ALA A 367 -10.49 20.59 -13.76
CA ALA A 367 -11.68 21.20 -14.40
C ALA A 367 -11.44 22.67 -14.82
N GLU A 368 -10.68 23.43 -14.04
CA GLU A 368 -10.28 24.78 -14.39
C GLU A 368 -9.36 24.79 -15.61
N LYS A 369 -8.34 23.94 -15.61
CA LYS A 369 -7.41 23.80 -16.76
C LYS A 369 -8.13 23.31 -18.04
N GLN A 370 -9.12 22.45 -17.93
CA GLN A 370 -9.96 22.04 -19.07
C GLN A 370 -10.74 23.21 -19.70
N LYS A 371 -11.15 24.21 -18.91
CA LYS A 371 -11.82 25.44 -19.41
C LYS A 371 -10.88 26.38 -20.14
N SER A 372 -9.59 26.29 -19.86
CA SER A 372 -8.55 27.13 -20.47
C SER A 372 -8.07 26.60 -21.83
N ASN A 373 -8.85 25.73 -22.49
CA ASN A 373 -8.46 25.16 -23.78
C ASN A 373 -8.47 26.24 -24.89
N PRO A 374 -7.48 26.21 -25.81
CA PRO A 374 -7.32 27.21 -26.86
C PRO A 374 -8.23 26.98 -28.09
N ILE A 375 -9.06 25.92 -28.10
CA ILE A 375 -9.87 25.58 -29.28
C ILE A 375 -11.26 26.28 -29.13
N PRO A 376 -11.58 27.23 -30.00
CA PRO A 376 -12.87 27.92 -29.94
C PRO A 376 -14.03 26.92 -30.10
N GLY A 377 -15.02 27.04 -29.23
CA GLY A 377 -16.23 26.18 -29.27
C GLY A 377 -16.05 24.81 -28.62
N LEU A 378 -14.83 24.42 -28.22
CA LEU A 378 -14.59 23.20 -27.48
C LEU A 378 -14.80 23.42 -25.98
N GLU A 379 -15.61 22.62 -25.34
CA GLU A 379 -15.86 22.68 -23.90
C GLU A 379 -15.80 21.27 -23.30
N VAL A 380 -15.35 21.21 -22.05
CA VAL A 380 -15.46 19.99 -21.24
C VAL A 380 -16.41 20.26 -20.08
N ARG A 381 -17.50 19.49 -20.00
CA ARG A 381 -18.52 19.58 -18.94
C ARG A 381 -18.75 18.19 -18.36
N ASP A 382 -18.61 18.07 -17.04
CA ASP A 382 -18.83 16.80 -16.31
C ASP A 382 -18.08 15.58 -16.88
N GLY A 383 -16.87 15.79 -17.42
CA GLY A 383 -16.06 14.74 -18.02
C GLY A 383 -16.45 14.38 -19.46
N GLU A 384 -17.33 15.15 -20.09
CA GLU A 384 -17.81 14.98 -21.45
C GLU A 384 -17.31 16.11 -22.35
N ILE A 385 -17.02 15.80 -23.59
CA ILE A 385 -16.57 16.77 -24.60
C ILE A 385 -17.78 17.30 -25.37
N PHE A 386 -17.87 18.65 -25.44
CA PHE A 386 -18.84 19.35 -26.28
C PHE A 386 -18.09 20.20 -27.30
N TYR A 387 -18.61 20.27 -28.50
CA TYR A 387 -18.10 21.15 -29.54
C TYR A 387 -19.24 22.00 -30.09
N GLU A 388 -19.08 23.32 -30.05
CA GLU A 388 -20.15 24.30 -30.40
C GLU A 388 -21.47 24.05 -29.65
N GLY A 389 -21.38 23.63 -28.38
CA GLY A 389 -22.54 23.32 -27.54
C GLY A 389 -23.21 21.97 -27.77
N VAL A 390 -22.73 21.18 -28.73
CA VAL A 390 -23.23 19.85 -29.05
C VAL A 390 -22.32 18.79 -28.46
N GLU A 391 -22.88 17.74 -27.82
CA GLU A 391 -22.10 16.61 -27.32
C GLU A 391 -21.30 15.96 -28.49
N PHE A 392 -20.04 15.63 -28.26
CA PHE A 392 -19.10 15.18 -29.28
C PHE A 392 -19.64 14.04 -30.17
N ASP A 393 -20.36 13.08 -29.60
CA ASP A 393 -20.97 11.99 -30.37
C ASP A 393 -22.11 12.42 -31.32
N ALA A 394 -22.78 13.50 -31.00
CA ALA A 394 -23.83 14.08 -31.80
C ALA A 394 -23.31 15.09 -32.85
N VAL A 395 -22.04 15.51 -32.76
CA VAL A 395 -21.39 16.34 -33.78
C VAL A 395 -21.20 15.51 -35.07
N ASN A 396 -21.49 16.08 -36.22
CA ASN A 396 -21.25 15.38 -37.48
C ASN A 396 -19.78 15.05 -37.70
N THR A 397 -19.49 13.98 -38.41
CA THR A 397 -18.14 13.42 -38.56
C THR A 397 -17.15 14.42 -39.19
N GLY A 398 -17.60 15.23 -40.17
CA GLY A 398 -16.78 16.27 -40.78
C GLY A 398 -16.30 17.32 -39.79
N LYS A 399 -17.17 17.84 -38.92
CA LYS A 399 -16.80 18.77 -37.84
C LYS A 399 -15.92 18.11 -36.78
N ARG A 400 -16.15 16.84 -36.49
CA ARG A 400 -15.26 16.09 -35.60
C ARG A 400 -13.84 15.95 -36.15
N MET A 401 -13.73 15.70 -37.46
CA MET A 401 -12.44 15.67 -38.16
C MET A 401 -11.75 17.03 -38.18
N GLU A 402 -12.50 18.10 -38.50
CA GLU A 402 -11.99 19.47 -38.42
C GLU A 402 -11.40 19.76 -37.01
N LEU A 403 -12.11 19.39 -35.95
CA LEU A 403 -11.64 19.53 -34.56
C LEU A 403 -10.33 18.75 -34.35
N CYS A 404 -10.25 17.49 -34.81
CA CYS A 404 -9.05 16.68 -34.69
C CYS A 404 -7.82 17.31 -35.40
N ILE A 405 -8.00 17.84 -36.58
CA ILE A 405 -6.94 18.55 -37.32
C ILE A 405 -6.56 19.83 -36.60
N ARG A 406 -7.53 20.64 -36.11
CA ARG A 406 -7.25 21.83 -35.30
C ARG A 406 -6.49 21.51 -34.02
N MET A 407 -6.83 20.42 -33.37
CA MET A 407 -6.10 19.94 -32.22
C MET A 407 -4.64 19.63 -32.58
N ALA A 408 -4.41 18.94 -33.67
CA ALA A 408 -3.06 18.63 -34.14
C ALA A 408 -2.25 19.88 -34.51
N THR A 409 -2.88 20.93 -35.06
CA THR A 409 -2.19 22.19 -35.39
C THR A 409 -1.78 23.02 -34.18
N LEU A 410 -2.47 22.85 -33.06
CA LEU A 410 -2.13 23.55 -31.82
C LEU A 410 -0.86 23.01 -31.15
N ARG A 411 -0.45 21.81 -31.48
CA ARG A 411 0.84 21.27 -31.02
C ARG A 411 1.96 21.96 -31.79
N SER A 412 2.68 22.81 -31.12
CA SER A 412 3.91 23.42 -31.63
C SER A 412 4.98 22.34 -31.79
N THR A 413 5.05 21.71 -32.96
CA THR A 413 6.04 20.69 -33.27
C THR A 413 7.08 21.26 -34.21
N LYS A 414 8.36 20.87 -34.01
CA LYS A 414 9.45 21.20 -34.95
C LYS A 414 9.26 20.48 -36.30
N CYS A 415 8.57 19.32 -36.31
CA CYS A 415 8.22 18.59 -37.53
C CYS A 415 6.71 18.32 -37.53
N PRO A 416 5.88 19.22 -38.13
CA PRO A 416 4.43 19.15 -38.09
C PRO A 416 3.88 18.12 -39.10
N ILE A 417 4.08 16.83 -38.81
CA ILE A 417 3.58 15.72 -39.62
C ILE A 417 2.55 14.90 -38.83
N ILE A 418 1.51 14.45 -39.52
CA ILE A 418 0.49 13.54 -39.01
C ILE A 418 0.49 12.26 -39.84
N ILE A 419 0.45 11.12 -39.18
CA ILE A 419 0.30 9.81 -39.78
C ILE A 419 -1.07 9.24 -39.43
N VAL A 420 -1.88 9.01 -40.45
CA VAL A 420 -3.27 8.52 -40.36
C VAL A 420 -3.34 7.11 -40.92
N ASP A 421 -3.22 6.09 -40.04
CA ASP A 421 -3.29 4.68 -40.46
C ASP A 421 -4.77 4.22 -40.64
N ASP A 422 -5.68 4.74 -39.80
CA ASP A 422 -7.09 4.36 -39.78
C ASP A 422 -7.96 5.09 -40.83
N ALA A 423 -7.39 5.86 -41.76
CA ALA A 423 -8.12 6.46 -42.88
C ALA A 423 -8.76 5.43 -43.82
N VAL A 424 -8.38 4.15 -43.68
CA VAL A 424 -9.01 3.02 -44.35
C VAL A 424 -10.48 2.81 -43.95
N ASN A 425 -10.87 3.28 -42.75
CA ASN A 425 -12.22 3.14 -42.18
C ASN A 425 -13.11 4.36 -42.43
N ILE A 426 -12.63 5.37 -43.16
CA ILE A 426 -13.34 6.61 -43.42
C ILE A 426 -14.01 6.51 -44.77
N ASP A 427 -15.32 6.80 -44.84
CA ASP A 427 -16.05 6.91 -46.10
C ASP A 427 -15.61 8.13 -46.91
N ASP A 428 -15.99 8.19 -48.19
CA ASP A 428 -15.51 9.24 -49.11
C ASP A 428 -15.96 10.64 -48.71
N ALA A 429 -17.17 10.81 -48.18
CA ALA A 429 -17.66 12.14 -47.74
C ALA A 429 -16.89 12.66 -46.52
N ASN A 430 -16.57 11.79 -45.56
CA ASN A 430 -15.77 12.12 -44.40
C ASN A 430 -14.29 12.30 -44.77
N TRP A 431 -13.80 11.59 -45.77
CA TRP A 431 -12.48 11.82 -46.34
C TRP A 431 -12.34 13.20 -46.98
N GLU A 432 -13.33 13.64 -47.78
CA GLU A 432 -13.36 14.99 -48.35
C GLU A 432 -13.32 16.07 -47.24
N ALA A 433 -14.09 15.86 -46.15
CA ALA A 433 -14.10 16.76 -45.03
C ALA A 433 -12.73 16.79 -44.32
N PHE A 434 -12.07 15.64 -44.15
CA PHE A 434 -10.72 15.53 -43.59
C PHE A 434 -9.71 16.31 -44.46
N VAL A 435 -9.72 16.09 -45.77
CA VAL A 435 -8.84 16.79 -46.70
C VAL A 435 -9.09 18.29 -46.69
N ALA A 436 -10.37 18.71 -46.63
CA ALA A 436 -10.76 20.13 -46.57
C ALA A 436 -10.23 20.80 -45.25
N ALA A 437 -10.36 20.10 -44.12
CA ALA A 437 -9.80 20.58 -42.83
C ALA A 437 -8.27 20.61 -42.87
N ALA A 438 -7.63 19.60 -43.45
CA ALA A 438 -6.19 19.53 -43.61
C ALA A 438 -5.62 20.67 -44.48
N ARG A 439 -6.34 21.13 -45.48
CA ARG A 439 -5.93 22.28 -46.36
C ARG A 439 -5.71 23.57 -45.58
N GLN A 440 -6.39 23.75 -44.46
CA GLN A 440 -6.27 24.95 -43.59
C GLN A 440 -5.13 24.81 -42.57
N SER A 441 -4.48 23.67 -42.55
CA SER A 441 -3.41 23.37 -41.61
C SER A 441 -2.03 23.46 -42.30
N ASN A 442 -1.00 23.81 -41.53
CA ASN A 442 0.40 23.76 -42.01
C ASN A 442 1.01 22.36 -41.78
N LEU A 443 0.19 21.34 -41.68
CA LEU A 443 0.61 19.97 -41.38
C LEU A 443 0.97 19.20 -42.62
N GLN A 444 2.02 18.43 -42.59
CA GLN A 444 2.30 17.39 -43.56
C GLN A 444 1.52 16.11 -43.17
N ILE A 445 0.71 15.59 -44.08
CA ILE A 445 -0.19 14.47 -43.79
C ILE A 445 0.19 13.27 -44.65
N VAL A 446 0.38 12.13 -43.98
CA VAL A 446 0.56 10.82 -44.61
C VAL A 446 -0.59 9.92 -44.16
N ALA A 447 -1.45 9.53 -45.08
CA ALA A 447 -2.65 8.76 -44.77
C ALA A 447 -2.71 7.44 -45.54
N ALA A 448 -3.13 6.36 -44.87
CA ALA A 448 -3.40 5.07 -45.53
C ALA A 448 -4.86 4.94 -45.91
N ARG A 449 -5.17 4.68 -47.19
CA ARG A 449 -6.52 4.39 -47.66
C ARG A 449 -6.64 3.01 -48.32
N LEU A 450 -7.79 2.38 -48.12
CA LEU A 450 -8.11 1.12 -48.77
C LEU A 450 -8.44 1.40 -50.27
N ASP A 451 -7.88 0.60 -51.16
CA ASP A 451 -8.16 0.61 -52.57
C ASP A 451 -8.01 -0.81 -53.12
N SER A 452 -8.50 -1.04 -54.33
CA SER A 452 -8.27 -2.31 -55.03
C SER A 452 -6.91 -2.30 -55.74
N GLY A 453 -6.09 -3.34 -55.50
CA GLY A 453 -4.83 -3.54 -56.23
C GLY A 453 -3.58 -3.35 -55.40
N ASP A 454 -2.45 -3.17 -56.10
CA ASP A 454 -1.13 -3.04 -55.52
C ASP A 454 -0.93 -1.70 -54.79
N LEU A 455 0.13 -1.61 -54.01
CA LEU A 455 0.49 -0.41 -53.27
C LEU A 455 0.79 0.73 -54.27
N ARG A 456 0.11 1.85 -54.05
CA ARG A 456 0.33 3.09 -54.80
C ARG A 456 0.52 4.24 -53.82
N ILE A 457 1.41 5.17 -54.20
CA ILE A 457 1.68 6.37 -53.40
C ILE A 457 1.29 7.57 -54.24
N GLU A 458 0.33 8.34 -53.77
CA GLU A 458 -0.16 9.56 -54.40
C GLU A 458 0.31 10.74 -53.51
N ALA A 459 1.12 11.60 -54.06
CA ALA A 459 1.69 12.74 -53.38
C ALA A 459 1.26 14.04 -54.05
N TYR A 460 0.69 14.96 -53.28
CA TYR A 460 0.08 16.19 -53.78
C TYR A 460 0.85 17.41 -53.24
N ASP A 461 1.39 18.23 -54.17
CA ASP A 461 2.13 19.46 -53.84
C ASP A 461 1.22 20.55 -53.25
N SER A 462 -0.11 20.51 -53.52
CA SER A 462 -1.13 21.33 -52.87
C SER A 462 -2.29 20.46 -52.41
N LEU A 463 -2.94 20.84 -51.31
CA LEU A 463 -4.13 20.13 -50.82
C LEU A 463 -5.36 20.32 -51.71
N GLU A 464 -5.22 21.01 -52.86
CA GLU A 464 -6.35 21.37 -53.77
C GLU A 464 -6.84 20.21 -54.67
N VAL A 465 -6.07 19.15 -54.84
CA VAL A 465 -6.28 18.12 -55.88
C VAL A 465 -6.79 16.78 -55.35
N ALA A 466 -6.96 16.61 -54.05
CA ALA A 466 -7.27 15.31 -53.46
C ALA A 466 -8.76 15.03 -53.22
N ALA A 467 -9.65 15.62 -54.01
CA ALA A 467 -11.11 15.36 -53.98
C ALA A 467 -11.49 14.13 -54.79
#